data_33af41a484e17185665ce5dd9cea77c3
#
_entry.id   33af41a484e17185665ce5dd9cea77c3
#
_cell.length_a   1.000
_cell.length_b   1.000
_cell.length_c   1.000
_cell.angle_alpha   90.00
_cell.angle_beta   90.00
_cell.angle_gamma   90.00
#
_symmetry.space_group_name_H-M   'P 1'
#
loop_
_entity.id
_entity.type
_entity.pdbx_description
1 polymer ?
#
loop_
_entity_poly.entity_id
_entity_poly.type
_entity_poly.pdbx_seq_one_letter_code
_entity_poly.pdbx_strand_id
1 'polypeptide(L)'
;MKRTLIAAVLLTGLLAVQAQEKMSREETLQIAFYTSLDLKAMLNTPIPTDPDVKRPVAIKDGDYGGLVLPEAKLSADTFANAGKEAKSVGQIWLRGLAPMHAGEVVPASKLRTVHVNAGGQEADAVCCALGVCKDANGALELVIYGKDKEPVARAAMKVISGQQENPIELSAERKDDSGVLTLKFLGKYEAAFSVTAPEQ
;
A
#
# COMPACT_ATOMS: atom_id res chain seq x y z
N MET A 1 -63.79 20.25 9.15
CA MET A 1 -62.49 20.05 9.77
C MET A 1 -61.74 19.00 8.95
N LYS A 2 -60.84 19.44 8.05
CA LYS A 2 -60.03 18.55 7.19
C LYS A 2 -58.66 18.38 7.87
N ARG A 3 -58.35 17.16 8.26
CA ARG A 3 -57.00 16.79 8.81
C ARG A 3 -56.11 16.40 7.64
N THR A 4 -55.10 17.22 7.36
CA THR A 4 -54.04 16.93 6.41
C THR A 4 -52.99 16.10 7.10
N LEU A 5 -52.80 14.85 6.66
CA LEU A 5 -51.70 13.99 7.05
C LEU A 5 -50.46 14.37 6.22
N ILE A 6 -49.44 14.89 6.88
CA ILE A 6 -48.11 15.10 6.29
C ILE A 6 -47.33 13.78 6.45
N ALA A 7 -47.12 13.09 5.33
CA ALA A 7 -46.23 11.93 5.28
C ALA A 7 -44.80 12.45 5.16
N ALA A 8 -44.02 12.31 6.24
CA ALA A 8 -42.58 12.55 6.21
C ALA A 8 -41.89 11.35 5.51
N VAL A 9 -41.44 11.59 4.29
CA VAL A 9 -40.59 10.65 3.58
C VAL A 9 -39.18 10.79 4.15
N LEU A 10 -38.80 9.85 4.99
CA LEU A 10 -37.40 9.64 5.42
C LEU A 10 -36.62 9.10 4.22
N LEU A 11 -35.89 9.96 3.52
CA LEU A 11 -34.82 9.57 2.61
C LEU A 11 -33.66 9.06 3.44
N THR A 12 -33.63 7.76 3.69
CA THR A 12 -32.40 7.09 4.14
C THR A 12 -31.44 7.05 2.95
N GLY A 13 -30.54 8.02 2.92
CA GLY A 13 -29.41 7.98 2.00
C GLY A 13 -28.58 6.74 2.31
N LEU A 14 -28.70 5.71 1.48
CA LEU A 14 -27.70 4.64 1.41
C LEU A 14 -26.40 5.31 0.94
N LEU A 15 -25.51 5.59 1.86
CA LEU A 15 -24.11 5.80 1.53
C LEU A 15 -23.62 4.46 0.94
N ALA A 16 -23.57 4.39 -0.38
CA ALA A 16 -22.88 3.31 -1.06
C ALA A 16 -21.41 3.42 -0.65
N VAL A 17 -21.00 2.58 0.29
CA VAL A 17 -19.60 2.29 0.52
C VAL A 17 -19.13 1.71 -0.80
N GLN A 18 -18.43 2.51 -1.62
CA GLN A 18 -17.78 1.99 -2.81
C GLN A 18 -16.76 0.97 -2.32
N ALA A 19 -17.09 -0.30 -2.53
CA ALA A 19 -16.20 -1.38 -2.17
C ALA A 19 -14.99 -1.29 -3.10
N GLN A 20 -13.83 -1.14 -2.51
CA GLN A 20 -12.56 -1.30 -3.17
C GLN A 20 -12.56 -2.56 -4.05
N GLU A 21 -12.21 -2.41 -5.31
CA GLU A 21 -12.15 -3.52 -6.25
C GLU A 21 -10.76 -4.18 -6.20
N LYS A 22 -10.73 -5.46 -5.81
CA LYS A 22 -9.52 -6.27 -5.96
C LYS A 22 -9.35 -6.55 -7.45
N MET A 23 -8.19 -6.20 -8.00
CA MET A 23 -7.89 -6.46 -9.41
C MET A 23 -7.80 -7.96 -9.69
N SER A 24 -8.18 -8.36 -10.89
CA SER A 24 -8.00 -9.75 -11.33
C SER A 24 -6.52 -10.15 -11.30
N ARG A 25 -6.25 -11.45 -11.17
CA ARG A 25 -4.86 -11.95 -11.18
C ARG A 25 -4.15 -11.62 -12.49
N GLU A 26 -4.84 -11.69 -13.61
CA GLU A 26 -4.27 -11.41 -14.93
C GLU A 26 -3.87 -9.94 -15.07
N GLU A 27 -4.76 -9.00 -14.75
CA GLU A 27 -4.48 -7.57 -14.75
C GLU A 27 -3.33 -7.23 -13.80
N THR A 28 -3.33 -7.83 -12.60
CA THR A 28 -2.29 -7.60 -11.59
C THR A 28 -0.92 -8.08 -12.08
N LEU A 29 -0.85 -9.27 -12.71
CA LEU A 29 0.39 -9.79 -13.30
C LEU A 29 0.87 -8.94 -14.47
N GLN A 30 -0.04 -8.45 -15.30
CA GLN A 30 0.30 -7.57 -16.41
C GLN A 30 0.92 -6.26 -15.90
N ILE A 31 0.31 -5.60 -14.93
CA ILE A 31 0.86 -4.38 -14.32
C ILE A 31 2.22 -4.67 -13.69
N ALA A 32 2.34 -5.76 -12.92
CA ALA A 32 3.59 -6.15 -12.28
C ALA A 32 4.72 -6.40 -13.30
N PHE A 33 4.38 -7.01 -14.45
CA PHE A 33 5.34 -7.20 -15.54
C PHE A 33 5.85 -5.87 -16.09
N TYR A 34 4.96 -4.94 -16.44
CA TYR A 34 5.37 -3.62 -16.95
C TYR A 34 6.16 -2.83 -15.91
N THR A 35 5.70 -2.82 -14.67
CA THR A 35 6.41 -2.22 -13.53
C THR A 35 7.81 -2.81 -13.38
N SER A 36 7.99 -4.13 -13.63
CA SER A 36 9.29 -4.79 -13.52
C SER A 36 10.31 -4.33 -14.55
N LEU A 37 9.87 -3.80 -15.70
CA LEU A 37 10.78 -3.25 -16.71
C LEU A 37 11.46 -1.97 -16.19
N ASP A 38 10.80 -1.24 -15.33
CA ASP A 38 11.31 0.00 -14.72
C ASP A 38 12.08 -0.27 -13.41
N LEU A 39 12.00 -1.49 -12.86
CA LEU A 39 12.76 -1.88 -11.65
C LEU A 39 14.27 -1.71 -11.79
N LYS A 40 14.82 -1.80 -13.02
CA LYS A 40 16.25 -1.55 -13.26
C LYS A 40 16.65 -0.11 -12.95
N ALA A 41 15.73 0.84 -13.12
CA ALA A 41 15.92 2.24 -12.72
C ALA A 41 15.86 2.42 -11.20
N MET A 42 15.42 1.39 -10.46
CA MET A 42 15.16 1.40 -9.03
C MET A 42 16.22 0.67 -8.19
N LEU A 43 17.36 0.32 -8.78
CA LEU A 43 18.48 -0.37 -8.10
C LEU A 43 19.10 0.43 -6.94
N ASN A 44 18.76 1.71 -6.81
CA ASN A 44 19.22 2.59 -5.73
C ASN A 44 18.12 2.82 -4.67
N THR A 45 17.40 1.77 -4.29
CA THR A 45 16.50 1.85 -3.14
C THR A 45 17.30 2.00 -1.85
N PRO A 46 16.82 2.73 -0.84
CA PRO A 46 17.50 2.90 0.44
C PRO A 46 17.81 1.60 1.15
N ILE A 47 17.00 0.57 0.92
CA ILE A 47 17.24 -0.82 1.31
C ILE A 47 17.18 -1.70 0.05
N PRO A 48 18.09 -2.69 -0.10
CA PRO A 48 18.06 -3.61 -1.23
C PRO A 48 16.73 -4.36 -1.29
N THR A 49 16.11 -4.43 -2.46
CA THR A 49 14.88 -5.19 -2.71
C THR A 49 15.06 -6.16 -3.86
N ASP A 50 14.51 -7.37 -3.74
CA ASP A 50 14.44 -8.40 -4.79
C ASP A 50 12.96 -8.84 -4.95
N PRO A 51 12.12 -8.02 -5.64
CA PRO A 51 10.68 -8.22 -5.67
C PRO A 51 10.27 -9.43 -6.50
N ASP A 52 9.34 -10.22 -5.96
CA ASP A 52 8.69 -11.32 -6.67
C ASP A 52 7.52 -10.82 -7.52
N VAL A 53 7.77 -10.56 -8.77
CA VAL A 53 6.77 -10.12 -9.74
C VAL A 53 5.75 -11.20 -10.13
N LYS A 54 5.93 -12.45 -9.67
CA LYS A 54 5.01 -13.56 -9.93
C LYS A 54 3.89 -13.65 -8.90
N ARG A 55 4.04 -13.00 -7.75
CA ARG A 55 3.05 -12.99 -6.66
C ARG A 55 2.63 -11.58 -6.27
N PRO A 56 2.29 -10.72 -7.24
CA PRO A 56 1.82 -9.37 -6.95
C PRO A 56 0.41 -9.39 -6.36
N VAL A 57 0.07 -8.33 -5.62
CA VAL A 57 -1.31 -8.05 -5.20
C VAL A 57 -1.62 -6.60 -5.54
N ALA A 58 -2.75 -6.35 -6.18
CA ALA A 58 -3.18 -5.00 -6.55
C ALA A 58 -4.65 -4.75 -6.21
N ILE A 59 -4.91 -3.49 -5.94
CA ILE A 59 -6.24 -2.94 -5.66
C ILE A 59 -6.42 -1.65 -6.45
N LYS A 60 -7.65 -1.32 -6.81
CA LYS A 60 -8.00 -0.07 -7.48
C LYS A 60 -9.30 0.52 -6.93
N ASP A 61 -9.41 1.85 -6.99
CA ASP A 61 -10.62 2.61 -6.74
C ASP A 61 -10.59 3.85 -7.64
N GLY A 62 -11.24 3.76 -8.80
CA GLY A 62 -11.18 4.79 -9.84
C GLY A 62 -9.76 5.07 -10.33
N ASP A 63 -9.30 6.32 -10.13
CA ASP A 63 -7.95 6.77 -10.53
C ASP A 63 -6.87 6.41 -9.51
N TYR A 64 -7.26 5.91 -8.35
CA TYR A 64 -6.35 5.50 -7.29
C TYR A 64 -6.03 4.01 -7.39
N GLY A 65 -4.82 3.65 -7.01
CA GLY A 65 -4.43 2.25 -7.02
C GLY A 65 -3.21 1.96 -6.16
N GLY A 66 -3.11 0.71 -5.74
CA GLY A 66 -1.95 0.18 -5.03
C GLY A 66 -1.54 -1.18 -5.59
N LEU A 67 -0.24 -1.35 -5.85
CA LEU A 67 0.37 -2.62 -6.22
C LEU A 67 1.45 -2.94 -5.20
N VAL A 68 1.44 -4.15 -4.66
CA VAL A 68 2.50 -4.66 -3.79
C VAL A 68 3.23 -5.80 -4.48
N LEU A 69 4.54 -5.72 -4.48
CA LEU A 69 5.45 -6.78 -4.91
C LEU A 69 6.18 -7.29 -3.66
N PRO A 70 5.90 -8.52 -3.20
CA PRO A 70 6.59 -9.07 -2.04
C PRO A 70 8.07 -9.32 -2.35
N GLU A 71 8.92 -9.36 -1.33
CA GLU A 71 10.29 -9.80 -1.46
C GLU A 71 10.33 -11.29 -1.87
N ALA A 72 11.19 -11.67 -2.82
CA ALA A 72 11.24 -13.03 -3.36
C ALA A 72 11.50 -14.09 -2.27
N LYS A 73 12.27 -13.74 -1.25
CA LYS A 73 12.62 -14.61 -0.12
C LYS A 73 11.88 -14.26 1.17
N LEU A 74 10.74 -13.60 1.07
CA LEU A 74 9.93 -13.26 2.24
C LEU A 74 9.50 -14.52 3.00
N SER A 75 9.84 -14.59 4.27
CA SER A 75 9.53 -15.73 5.14
C SER A 75 9.29 -15.27 6.59
N ALA A 76 8.83 -16.18 7.43
CA ALA A 76 8.64 -15.89 8.85
C ALA A 76 9.97 -15.46 9.53
N ASP A 77 11.10 -15.97 9.07
CA ASP A 77 12.43 -15.64 9.59
C ASP A 77 12.82 -14.18 9.31
N THR A 78 12.25 -13.56 8.27
CA THR A 78 12.45 -12.12 7.99
C THR A 78 12.01 -11.29 9.18
N PHE A 79 10.85 -11.63 9.77
CA PHE A 79 10.26 -10.93 10.92
C PHE A 79 10.89 -11.37 12.25
N ALA A 80 11.08 -12.67 12.45
CA ALA A 80 11.68 -13.21 13.67
C ALA A 80 13.09 -12.65 13.91
N ASN A 81 13.87 -12.50 12.83
CA ASN A 81 15.24 -12.01 12.84
C ASN A 81 15.35 -10.52 12.50
N ALA A 82 14.24 -9.75 12.57
CA ALA A 82 14.31 -8.30 12.45
C ALA A 82 15.12 -7.70 13.60
N GLY A 83 15.98 -6.75 13.27
CA GLY A 83 16.81 -5.98 14.21
C GLY A 83 16.47 -4.49 14.11
N LYS A 84 17.44 -3.64 14.49
CA LYS A 84 17.30 -2.18 14.32
C LYS A 84 17.41 -1.77 12.85
N GLU A 85 18.20 -2.46 12.07
CA GLU A 85 18.31 -2.26 10.63
C GLU A 85 17.12 -2.89 9.93
N ALA A 86 16.54 -2.16 8.99
CA ALA A 86 15.39 -2.64 8.24
C ALA A 86 15.79 -3.75 7.26
N LYS A 87 15.02 -4.83 7.26
CA LYS A 87 15.09 -5.90 6.24
C LYS A 87 13.96 -5.69 5.23
N SER A 88 14.27 -5.82 3.94
CA SER A 88 13.26 -5.73 2.90
C SER A 88 12.16 -6.77 3.08
N VAL A 89 10.91 -6.34 2.88
CA VAL A 89 9.73 -7.20 2.78
C VAL A 89 9.02 -7.06 1.44
N GLY A 90 9.43 -6.09 0.60
CA GLY A 90 8.90 -5.87 -0.73
C GLY A 90 8.89 -4.42 -1.17
N GLN A 91 8.04 -4.14 -2.13
CA GLN A 91 7.78 -2.79 -2.65
C GLN A 91 6.29 -2.51 -2.70
N ILE A 92 5.92 -1.23 -2.56
CA ILE A 92 4.56 -0.74 -2.84
C ILE A 92 4.63 0.36 -3.88
N TRP A 93 3.72 0.29 -4.84
CA TRP A 93 3.55 1.23 -5.92
C TRP A 93 2.16 1.85 -5.81
N LEU A 94 2.09 3.17 -5.74
CA LEU A 94 0.87 3.92 -5.47
C LEU A 94 0.57 4.83 -6.67
N ARG A 95 -0.56 4.60 -7.33
CA ARG A 95 -1.08 5.47 -8.39
C ARG A 95 -2.04 6.49 -7.77
N GLY A 96 -1.82 7.79 -8.04
CA GLY A 96 -2.65 8.88 -7.53
C GLY A 96 -2.63 9.06 -6.01
N LEU A 97 -1.74 8.37 -5.31
CA LEU A 97 -1.64 8.37 -3.84
C LEU A 97 -0.21 8.62 -3.38
N ALA A 98 -0.08 9.27 -2.24
CA ALA A 98 1.19 9.43 -1.51
C ALA A 98 1.02 8.94 -0.06
N PRO A 99 2.07 8.37 0.56
CA PRO A 99 2.05 8.05 1.98
C PRO A 99 1.87 9.31 2.84
N MET A 100 1.25 9.13 4.01
CA MET A 100 1.20 10.15 5.05
C MET A 100 2.09 9.77 6.23
N HIS A 101 2.63 10.78 6.90
CA HIS A 101 3.37 10.62 8.15
C HIS A 101 2.92 11.67 9.17
N ALA A 102 2.57 11.22 10.35
CA ALA A 102 2.09 12.10 11.46
C ALA A 102 0.91 13.02 11.05
N GLY A 103 0.04 12.56 10.15
CA GLY A 103 -1.12 13.33 9.69
C GLY A 103 -0.84 14.26 8.51
N GLU A 104 0.41 14.34 8.04
CA GLU A 104 0.81 15.17 6.89
C GLU A 104 1.17 14.29 5.68
N VAL A 105 0.89 14.79 4.46
CA VAL A 105 1.31 14.12 3.24
C VAL A 105 2.83 14.19 3.10
N VAL A 106 3.45 13.09 2.71
CA VAL A 106 4.90 13.07 2.44
C VAL A 106 5.19 13.89 1.19
N PRO A 107 6.08 14.91 1.28
CA PRO A 107 6.40 15.77 0.13
C PRO A 107 6.92 14.96 -1.08
N ALA A 108 6.49 15.35 -2.28
CA ALA A 108 6.90 14.70 -3.54
C ALA A 108 8.43 14.67 -3.72
N SER A 109 9.16 15.66 -3.17
CA SER A 109 10.63 15.69 -3.19
C SER A 109 11.29 14.51 -2.48
N LYS A 110 10.62 13.87 -1.51
CA LYS A 110 11.08 12.69 -0.78
C LYS A 110 10.59 11.38 -1.42
N LEU A 111 9.67 11.45 -2.36
CA LEU A 111 9.07 10.27 -2.99
C LEU A 111 9.75 9.99 -4.34
N ARG A 112 9.80 8.73 -4.71
CA ARG A 112 10.25 8.28 -6.02
C ARG A 112 9.03 8.08 -6.90
N THR A 113 8.86 8.96 -7.87
CA THR A 113 7.84 8.82 -8.91
C THR A 113 8.44 8.13 -10.12
N VAL A 114 7.77 7.13 -10.63
CA VAL A 114 8.14 6.35 -11.81
C VAL A 114 7.01 6.46 -12.82
N HIS A 115 7.36 6.77 -14.06
CA HIS A 115 6.41 6.76 -15.16
C HIS A 115 6.29 5.32 -15.67
N VAL A 116 5.10 4.73 -15.56
CA VAL A 116 4.82 3.35 -15.96
C VAL A 116 3.93 3.37 -17.19
N ASN A 117 4.32 2.63 -18.23
CA ASN A 117 3.49 2.36 -19.40
C ASN A 117 3.04 0.90 -19.38
N ALA A 118 1.80 0.66 -19.00
CA ALA A 118 1.20 -0.67 -18.91
C ALA A 118 0.22 -0.89 -20.06
N GLY A 119 0.73 -1.44 -21.18
CA GLY A 119 -0.11 -1.80 -22.33
C GLY A 119 -0.78 -0.60 -23.03
N GLY A 120 -0.09 0.53 -23.09
CA GLY A 120 -0.58 1.77 -23.71
C GLY A 120 -1.34 2.70 -22.74
N GLN A 121 -1.47 2.31 -21.48
CA GLN A 121 -1.91 3.20 -20.41
C GLN A 121 -0.70 3.71 -19.65
N GLU A 122 -0.53 5.03 -19.69
CA GLU A 122 0.56 5.72 -19.00
C GLU A 122 0.06 6.27 -17.67
N ALA A 123 0.84 6.09 -16.62
CA ALA A 123 0.55 6.65 -15.31
C ALA A 123 1.84 6.87 -14.50
N ASP A 124 1.85 7.93 -13.72
CA ASP A 124 2.87 8.12 -12.70
C ASP A 124 2.50 7.34 -11.44
N ALA A 125 3.44 6.61 -10.91
CA ALA A 125 3.29 5.87 -9.66
C ALA A 125 4.40 6.24 -8.68
N VAL A 126 4.03 6.45 -7.43
CA VAL A 126 4.98 6.58 -6.32
C VAL A 126 5.43 5.18 -5.93
N CYS A 127 6.73 4.92 -6.02
CA CYS A 127 7.31 3.65 -5.59
C CYS A 127 8.06 3.81 -4.28
N CYS A 128 7.73 2.96 -3.32
CA CYS A 128 8.37 2.88 -2.01
C CYS A 128 8.89 1.47 -1.75
N ALA A 129 10.09 1.39 -1.15
CA ALA A 129 10.56 0.14 -0.58
C ALA A 129 9.92 -0.07 0.80
N LEU A 130 9.52 -1.31 1.08
CA LEU A 130 8.95 -1.74 2.35
C LEU A 130 10.01 -2.51 3.14
N GLY A 131 10.21 -2.13 4.39
CA GLY A 131 11.11 -2.82 5.29
C GLY A 131 10.45 -3.14 6.63
N VAL A 132 10.98 -4.12 7.34
CA VAL A 132 10.63 -4.44 8.72
C VAL A 132 11.83 -4.27 9.62
N CYS A 133 11.66 -3.60 10.75
CA CYS A 133 12.68 -3.46 11.79
C CYS A 133 12.03 -3.55 13.18
N LYS A 134 12.86 -3.45 14.22
CA LYS A 134 12.39 -3.24 15.60
C LYS A 134 12.55 -1.78 15.98
N ASP A 135 11.51 -1.22 16.58
CA ASP A 135 11.54 0.10 17.21
C ASP A 135 12.45 0.13 18.45
N ALA A 136 12.54 1.27 19.12
CA ALA A 136 13.34 1.44 20.33
C ALA A 136 12.92 0.52 21.49
N ASN A 137 11.67 0.05 21.50
CA ASN A 137 11.10 -0.82 22.53
C ASN A 137 11.19 -2.32 22.16
N GLY A 138 11.72 -2.63 20.97
CA GLY A 138 11.82 -3.99 20.45
C GLY A 138 10.57 -4.50 19.76
N ALA A 139 9.54 -3.68 19.57
CA ALA A 139 8.35 -4.03 18.82
C ALA A 139 8.60 -3.97 17.30
N LEU A 140 7.94 -4.84 16.53
CA LEU A 140 8.05 -4.83 15.07
C LEU A 140 7.36 -3.60 14.49
N GLU A 141 8.01 -2.99 13.52
CA GLU A 141 7.56 -1.82 12.81
C GLU A 141 7.77 -2.01 11.29
N LEU A 142 6.75 -1.69 10.50
CA LEU A 142 6.87 -1.51 9.06
C LEU A 142 7.46 -0.12 8.80
N VAL A 143 8.50 -0.05 7.99
CA VAL A 143 9.13 1.19 7.55
C VAL A 143 8.99 1.34 6.03
N ILE A 144 8.63 2.54 5.60
CA ILE A 144 8.36 2.87 4.20
C ILE A 144 9.42 3.86 3.75
N TYR A 145 10.15 3.52 2.69
CA TYR A 145 11.23 4.34 2.15
C TYR A 145 10.84 4.92 0.79
N GLY A 146 11.09 6.22 0.63
CA GLY A 146 11.02 6.92 -0.65
C GLY A 146 12.38 6.94 -1.36
N LYS A 147 12.92 8.13 -1.61
CA LYS A 147 14.24 8.32 -2.26
C LYS A 147 15.41 8.17 -1.30
N ASP A 148 15.22 8.63 -0.07
CA ASP A 148 16.29 8.82 0.89
C ASP A 148 16.47 7.62 1.81
N LYS A 149 17.61 7.57 2.51
CA LYS A 149 17.90 6.52 3.49
C LYS A 149 17.01 6.58 4.73
N GLU A 150 16.40 7.74 4.98
CA GLU A 150 15.44 7.89 6.07
C GLU A 150 14.06 7.43 5.62
N PRO A 151 13.35 6.63 6.42
CA PRO A 151 11.99 6.23 6.09
C PRO A 151 11.06 7.45 6.07
N VAL A 152 10.19 7.49 5.07
CA VAL A 152 9.19 8.54 4.90
C VAL A 152 7.94 8.30 5.72
N ALA A 153 7.66 7.05 6.11
CA ALA A 153 6.58 6.71 7.02
C ALA A 153 6.93 5.44 7.81
N ARG A 154 6.25 5.27 8.96
CA ARG A 154 6.38 4.12 9.86
C ARG A 154 5.02 3.68 10.34
N ALA A 155 4.83 2.38 10.53
CA ALA A 155 3.59 1.82 11.05
C ALA A 155 3.89 0.67 12.02
N ALA A 156 3.30 0.72 13.19
CA ALA A 156 3.40 -0.38 14.15
C ALA A 156 2.80 -1.67 13.54
N MET A 157 3.48 -2.78 13.74
CA MET A 157 2.99 -4.08 13.31
C MET A 157 2.25 -4.78 14.44
N LYS A 158 1.12 -5.40 14.09
CA LYS A 158 0.34 -6.25 14.99
C LYS A 158 0.54 -7.71 14.61
N VAL A 159 0.61 -8.58 15.61
CA VAL A 159 0.52 -10.02 15.40
C VAL A 159 -0.94 -10.38 15.16
N ILE A 160 -1.18 -11.10 14.07
CA ILE A 160 -2.49 -11.64 13.72
C ILE A 160 -2.38 -13.15 13.54
N SER A 161 -3.50 -13.84 13.40
CA SER A 161 -3.55 -15.20 12.94
C SER A 161 -4.59 -15.33 11.84
N GLY A 162 -4.20 -15.88 10.70
CA GLY A 162 -5.08 -16.04 9.57
C GLY A 162 -4.44 -16.86 8.47
N GLN A 163 -5.27 -17.29 7.53
CA GLN A 163 -4.80 -17.87 6.28
C GLN A 163 -4.75 -16.74 5.23
N GLN A 164 -3.71 -16.72 4.41
CA GLN A 164 -3.63 -15.85 3.25
C GLN A 164 -3.02 -16.60 2.06
N GLU A 165 -3.40 -16.19 0.88
CA GLU A 165 -3.00 -16.83 -0.37
C GLU A 165 -1.64 -16.33 -0.85
N ASN A 166 -1.41 -15.02 -0.72
CA ASN A 166 -0.18 -14.36 -1.17
C ASN A 166 0.73 -14.03 0.01
N PRO A 167 2.05 -13.92 -0.18
CA PRO A 167 2.97 -13.56 0.89
C PRO A 167 2.67 -12.22 1.55
N ILE A 168 2.13 -11.27 0.77
CA ILE A 168 1.57 -10.02 1.26
C ILE A 168 0.17 -9.88 0.67
N GLU A 169 -0.80 -9.49 1.47
CA GLU A 169 -2.12 -9.06 1.03
C GLU A 169 -2.31 -7.59 1.29
N LEU A 170 -3.03 -6.92 0.40
CA LEU A 170 -3.29 -5.49 0.42
C LEU A 170 -4.80 -5.26 0.44
N SER A 171 -5.23 -4.38 1.33
CA SER A 171 -6.58 -3.82 1.34
C SER A 171 -6.52 -2.33 1.64
N ALA A 172 -7.57 -1.60 1.27
CA ALA A 172 -7.71 -0.19 1.60
C ALA A 172 -9.07 0.08 2.22
N GLU A 173 -9.14 1.10 3.02
CA GLU A 173 -10.36 1.68 3.54
C GLU A 173 -10.31 3.18 3.28
N ARG A 174 -11.36 3.72 2.65
CA ARG A 174 -11.49 5.15 2.42
C ARG A 174 -11.96 5.83 3.70
N LYS A 175 -11.30 6.92 4.06
CA LYS A 175 -11.63 7.71 5.24
C LYS A 175 -11.59 9.19 4.88
N ASP A 176 -12.77 9.77 4.63
CA ASP A 176 -12.93 11.16 4.16
C ASP A 176 -12.04 11.45 2.92
N ASP A 177 -11.12 12.39 3.02
CA ASP A 177 -10.19 12.80 1.95
C ASP A 177 -8.90 11.97 1.94
N SER A 178 -8.81 10.93 2.76
CA SER A 178 -7.65 10.06 2.87
C SER A 178 -8.06 8.58 2.75
N GLY A 179 -7.07 7.70 2.72
CA GLY A 179 -7.26 6.26 2.80
C GLY A 179 -6.31 5.64 3.82
N VAL A 180 -6.67 4.45 4.27
CA VAL A 180 -5.80 3.60 5.09
C VAL A 180 -5.50 2.35 4.29
N LEU A 181 -4.23 2.13 3.97
CA LEU A 181 -3.75 0.89 3.37
C LEU A 181 -3.35 -0.08 4.47
N THR A 182 -3.87 -1.29 4.41
CA THR A 182 -3.53 -2.38 5.33
C THR A 182 -2.78 -3.46 4.57
N LEU A 183 -1.59 -3.79 5.07
CA LEU A 183 -0.74 -4.86 4.58
C LEU A 183 -0.76 -6.02 5.58
N LYS A 184 -1.08 -7.22 5.10
CA LYS A 184 -0.96 -8.46 5.90
C LYS A 184 0.19 -9.29 5.35
N PHE A 185 1.05 -9.76 6.23
CA PHE A 185 2.25 -10.51 5.89
C PHE A 185 2.15 -11.94 6.42
N LEU A 186 2.19 -12.92 5.51
CA LEU A 186 2.25 -14.36 5.81
C LEU A 186 1.11 -14.87 6.72
N GLY A 187 -0.03 -14.14 6.81
CA GLY A 187 -1.11 -14.43 7.75
C GLY A 187 -0.75 -14.27 9.23
N LYS A 188 0.41 -13.67 9.54
CA LYS A 188 0.96 -13.56 10.90
C LYS A 188 1.11 -12.14 11.41
N TYR A 189 1.28 -11.18 10.51
CA TYR A 189 1.52 -9.79 10.87
C TYR A 189 0.66 -8.86 10.03
N GLU A 190 0.30 -7.71 10.59
CA GLU A 190 -0.48 -6.68 9.93
C GLU A 190 0.11 -5.31 10.28
N ALA A 191 0.19 -4.44 9.28
CA ALA A 191 0.49 -3.03 9.48
C ALA A 191 -0.44 -2.18 8.62
N ALA A 192 -0.83 -1.01 9.12
CA ALA A 192 -1.67 -0.07 8.40
C ALA A 192 -1.03 1.32 8.42
N PHE A 193 -1.11 2.02 7.29
CA PHE A 193 -0.63 3.39 7.16
C PHE A 193 -1.59 4.22 6.30
N SER A 194 -1.60 5.51 6.53
CA SER A 194 -2.47 6.43 5.81
C SER A 194 -1.85 6.87 4.49
N VAL A 195 -2.71 7.11 3.50
CA VAL A 195 -2.38 7.66 2.18
C VAL A 195 -3.40 8.74 1.82
N THR A 196 -3.00 9.67 0.96
CA THR A 196 -3.88 10.69 0.39
C THR A 196 -3.47 11.03 -1.03
N ALA A 197 -4.29 11.77 -1.75
CA ALA A 197 -3.86 12.35 -3.02
C ALA A 197 -2.62 13.24 -2.79
N PRO A 198 -1.60 13.20 -3.67
CA PRO A 198 -0.44 14.08 -3.55
C PRO A 198 -0.87 15.54 -3.70
N GLU A 199 -0.18 16.45 -3.03
CA GLU A 199 -0.33 17.89 -3.25
C GLU A 199 0.12 18.22 -4.68
N GLN A 200 -0.69 19.01 -5.38
CA GLN A 200 -0.44 19.48 -6.75
C GLN A 200 0.54 20.64 -6.76
#